data_1951b48e3528d6c251a0164459a1a4d3
#
_entry.id   1951b48e3528d6c251a0164459a1a4d3
#
_cell.length_a   1.000
_cell.length_b   1.000
_cell.length_c   1.000
_cell.angle_alpha   90.00
_cell.angle_beta   90.00
_cell.angle_gamma   90.00
#
_symmetry.space_group_name_H-M   'P 1'
#
loop_
_entity.id
_entity.type
_entity.pdbx_description
1 polymer ?
#
loop_
_entity_poly.entity_id
_entity_poly.type
_entity_poly.pdbx_seq_one_letter_code
_entity_poly.pdbx_strand_id
1 'polypeptide(L)'
;MPLALLALTLSAFAIGTTEFVIVGLIPTIATSLGVSVPSAGLLVSLYALGVAIGAPVLTALTGRVPRKQLLLGLMTLFTIGNLVAWMAPSYEALMAARVLTGLAHGVFFSIGSTIATSLVPKEKAASAIAIMFTGLTVALVTGVPLGTYIGQHFGWQATFLAVSLLGIIAVIGSWILIPKNIASSAPASLLTQIAVLKKPRLLLVYAMTALGYGGTFIAFTYLAPILQEVSGFSAGSVGLVMLVYGVSVAFGNIWGGKLADKKGPIPALQIVFALLALVLFVLTFTASNMWLALATVLVWGAVAFGNVPGLQVYVVQRAEIDAPQAVDVASGLNIAAFNVGIAGGAWIGGLIVAHYGLMNTPWIGALIVLGALALTTLAGRLDKQEKLEPSDTLIATKLSEQAC
;
A
#
# COMPACT_ATOMS: atom_id res chain seq x y z
N MET A 1 13.77 -8.77 -21.94
CA MET A 1 12.69 -8.65 -20.97
C MET A 1 11.41 -9.11 -21.65
N PRO A 2 10.62 -10.05 -21.12
CA PRO A 2 9.38 -10.47 -21.77
C PRO A 2 8.37 -9.30 -21.83
N LEU A 3 7.79 -9.04 -23.00
CA LEU A 3 6.76 -8.00 -23.18
C LEU A 3 5.54 -8.19 -22.25
N ALA A 4 5.28 -9.43 -21.85
CA ALA A 4 4.25 -9.77 -20.89
C ALA A 4 4.44 -9.08 -19.52
N LEU A 5 5.67 -8.83 -19.07
CA LEU A 5 5.93 -8.06 -17.86
C LEU A 5 5.49 -6.60 -17.98
N LEU A 6 5.62 -6.01 -19.17
CA LEU A 6 5.13 -4.64 -19.40
C LEU A 6 3.61 -4.54 -19.29
N ALA A 7 2.87 -5.58 -19.73
CA ALA A 7 1.42 -5.62 -19.55
C ALA A 7 1.04 -5.66 -18.05
N LEU A 8 1.77 -6.42 -17.23
CA LEU A 8 1.58 -6.45 -15.78
C LEU A 8 1.96 -5.11 -15.14
N THR A 9 3.06 -4.49 -15.57
CA THR A 9 3.49 -3.16 -15.10
C THR A 9 2.45 -2.08 -15.42
N LEU A 10 1.89 -2.10 -16.63
CA LEU A 10 0.82 -1.18 -17.04
C LEU A 10 -0.46 -1.39 -16.22
N SER A 11 -0.81 -2.65 -15.96
CA SER A 11 -1.95 -2.98 -15.07
C SER A 11 -1.71 -2.46 -13.66
N ALA A 12 -0.51 -2.65 -13.11
CA ALA A 12 -0.12 -2.12 -11.80
C ALA A 12 -0.12 -0.58 -11.77
N PHE A 13 0.28 0.07 -12.86
CA PHE A 13 0.21 1.52 -13.02
C PHE A 13 -1.24 2.04 -12.99
N ALA A 14 -2.15 1.41 -13.74
CA ALA A 14 -3.56 1.78 -13.74
C ALA A 14 -4.21 1.62 -12.36
N ILE A 15 -3.90 0.50 -11.67
CA ILE A 15 -4.38 0.20 -10.32
C ILE A 15 -3.82 1.22 -9.32
N GLY A 16 -2.52 1.47 -9.32
CA GLY A 16 -1.90 2.43 -8.41
C GLY A 16 -2.40 3.86 -8.63
N THR A 17 -2.67 4.23 -9.89
CA THR A 17 -3.25 5.55 -10.20
C THR A 17 -4.63 5.68 -9.56
N THR A 18 -5.55 4.72 -9.74
CA THR A 18 -6.90 4.81 -9.15
C THR A 18 -6.90 4.71 -7.62
N GLU A 19 -5.92 3.99 -7.05
CA GLU A 19 -5.77 3.85 -5.61
C GLU A 19 -5.53 5.20 -4.93
N PHE A 20 -4.54 5.93 -5.39
CA PHE A 20 -4.02 7.11 -4.70
C PHE A 20 -4.55 8.44 -5.24
N VAL A 21 -5.02 8.51 -6.50
CA VAL A 21 -5.49 9.76 -7.10
C VAL A 21 -6.67 10.38 -6.34
N ILE A 22 -7.48 9.55 -5.69
CA ILE A 22 -8.64 9.98 -4.91
C ILE A 22 -8.26 11.00 -3.82
N VAL A 23 -7.07 10.87 -3.23
CA VAL A 23 -6.55 11.78 -2.20
C VAL A 23 -6.46 13.22 -2.72
N GLY A 24 -6.02 13.40 -3.97
CA GLY A 24 -5.96 14.71 -4.63
C GLY A 24 -7.32 15.26 -5.05
N LEU A 25 -8.36 14.40 -5.09
CA LEU A 25 -9.70 14.74 -5.58
C LEU A 25 -10.74 14.92 -4.47
N ILE A 26 -10.40 14.65 -3.19
CA ILE A 26 -11.34 14.71 -2.07
C ILE A 26 -12.13 16.04 -2.03
N PRO A 27 -11.51 17.24 -2.12
CA PRO A 27 -12.26 18.49 -2.11
C PRO A 27 -13.21 18.62 -3.29
N THR A 28 -12.76 18.24 -4.49
CA THR A 28 -13.55 18.32 -5.72
C THR A 28 -14.76 17.37 -5.67
N ILE A 29 -14.57 16.14 -5.17
CA ILE A 29 -15.64 15.16 -5.00
C ILE A 29 -16.62 15.62 -3.93
N ALA A 30 -16.13 16.10 -2.79
CA ALA A 30 -16.97 16.57 -1.69
C ALA A 30 -17.89 17.70 -2.16
N THR A 31 -17.36 18.70 -2.85
CA THR A 31 -18.12 19.82 -3.39
C THR A 31 -19.10 19.38 -4.47
N SER A 32 -18.67 18.53 -5.41
CA SER A 32 -19.49 18.11 -6.56
C SER A 32 -20.67 17.23 -6.15
N LEU A 33 -20.49 16.35 -5.15
CA LEU A 33 -21.53 15.42 -4.68
C LEU A 33 -22.28 15.95 -3.44
N GLY A 34 -21.93 17.14 -2.94
CA GLY A 34 -22.59 17.73 -1.77
C GLY A 34 -22.38 16.94 -0.47
N VAL A 35 -21.24 16.24 -0.35
CA VAL A 35 -20.90 15.47 0.85
C VAL A 35 -19.77 16.14 1.64
N SER A 36 -19.62 15.78 2.90
CA SER A 36 -18.53 16.30 3.73
C SER A 36 -17.15 15.76 3.28
N VAL A 37 -16.09 16.49 3.58
CA VAL A 37 -14.69 16.05 3.36
C VAL A 37 -14.42 14.71 4.05
N PRO A 38 -14.84 14.46 5.30
CA PRO A 38 -14.76 13.15 5.91
C PRO A 38 -15.48 12.04 5.13
N SER A 39 -16.68 12.30 4.62
CA SER A 39 -17.42 11.34 3.78
C SER A 39 -16.64 11.03 2.50
N ALA A 40 -16.11 12.04 1.82
CA ALA A 40 -15.27 11.82 0.64
C ALA A 40 -14.01 11.01 0.98
N GLY A 41 -13.42 11.17 2.17
CA GLY A 41 -12.30 10.38 2.67
C GLY A 41 -12.62 8.89 2.87
N LEU A 42 -13.87 8.51 3.13
CA LEU A 42 -14.30 7.10 3.22
C LEU A 42 -14.10 6.34 1.90
N LEU A 43 -14.05 7.02 0.77
CA LEU A 43 -13.76 6.40 -0.53
C LEU A 43 -12.36 5.77 -0.56
N VAL A 44 -11.39 6.31 0.19
CA VAL A 44 -10.06 5.71 0.39
C VAL A 44 -10.18 4.46 1.25
N SER A 45 -10.90 4.56 2.38
CA SER A 45 -11.11 3.44 3.31
C SER A 45 -11.78 2.26 2.63
N LEU A 46 -12.84 2.50 1.86
CA LEU A 46 -13.63 1.45 1.19
C LEU A 46 -12.81 0.72 0.12
N TYR A 47 -12.01 1.45 -0.65
CA TYR A 47 -11.10 0.84 -1.60
C TYR A 47 -10.07 -0.05 -0.91
N ALA A 48 -9.38 0.48 0.09
CA ALA A 48 -8.37 -0.25 0.83
C ALA A 48 -8.95 -1.46 1.59
N LEU A 49 -10.17 -1.35 2.12
CA LEU A 49 -10.89 -2.48 2.71
C LEU A 49 -11.20 -3.56 1.66
N GLY A 50 -11.60 -3.14 0.45
CA GLY A 50 -11.76 -4.04 -0.70
C GLY A 50 -10.47 -4.80 -1.02
N VAL A 51 -9.32 -4.12 -1.02
CA VAL A 51 -8.01 -4.75 -1.23
C VAL A 51 -7.68 -5.72 -0.09
N ALA A 52 -7.85 -5.28 1.17
CA ALA A 52 -7.53 -6.08 2.35
C ALA A 52 -8.33 -7.40 2.42
N ILE A 53 -9.59 -7.37 1.98
CA ILE A 53 -10.46 -8.56 1.91
C ILE A 53 -10.19 -9.34 0.61
N GLY A 54 -10.07 -8.65 -0.52
CA GLY A 54 -9.88 -9.24 -1.84
C GLY A 54 -8.62 -10.09 -1.93
N ALA A 55 -7.51 -9.58 -1.41
CA ALA A 55 -6.23 -10.27 -1.47
C ALA A 55 -6.27 -11.68 -0.83
N PRO A 56 -6.67 -11.88 0.44
CA PRO A 56 -6.71 -13.21 1.03
C PRO A 56 -7.91 -14.04 0.58
N VAL A 57 -9.13 -13.48 0.60
CA VAL A 57 -10.36 -14.26 0.42
C VAL A 57 -10.59 -14.64 -1.04
N LEU A 58 -10.57 -13.63 -1.93
CA LEU A 58 -10.85 -13.90 -3.34
C LEU A 58 -9.72 -14.68 -4.02
N THR A 59 -8.46 -14.47 -3.63
CA THR A 59 -7.34 -15.26 -4.14
C THR A 59 -7.52 -16.75 -3.80
N ALA A 60 -7.96 -17.06 -2.58
CA ALA A 60 -8.24 -18.45 -2.18
C ALA A 60 -9.43 -19.04 -2.94
N LEU A 61 -10.52 -18.28 -3.10
CA LEU A 61 -11.73 -18.73 -3.79
C LEU A 61 -11.54 -18.93 -5.30
N THR A 62 -10.69 -18.10 -5.93
CA THR A 62 -10.44 -18.13 -7.37
C THR A 62 -9.27 -19.03 -7.79
N GLY A 63 -8.74 -19.82 -6.87
CA GLY A 63 -7.54 -20.61 -7.07
C GLY A 63 -7.60 -21.66 -8.17
N ARG A 64 -8.79 -22.12 -8.53
CA ARG A 64 -9.02 -23.09 -9.62
C ARG A 64 -9.14 -22.43 -11.00
N VAL A 65 -9.27 -21.10 -11.06
CA VAL A 65 -9.39 -20.38 -12.32
C VAL A 65 -8.01 -20.26 -12.99
N PRO A 66 -7.88 -20.57 -14.30
CA PRO A 66 -6.64 -20.39 -15.02
C PRO A 66 -6.10 -18.96 -14.89
N ARG A 67 -4.82 -18.80 -14.59
CA ARG A 67 -4.20 -17.50 -14.20
C ARG A 67 -4.43 -16.38 -15.20
N LYS A 68 -4.32 -16.68 -16.52
CA LYS A 68 -4.59 -15.66 -17.55
C LYS A 68 -6.07 -15.24 -17.55
N GLN A 69 -7.01 -16.17 -17.43
CA GLN A 69 -8.44 -15.85 -17.42
C GLN A 69 -8.81 -15.03 -16.18
N LEU A 70 -8.26 -15.41 -15.03
CA LEU A 70 -8.45 -14.67 -13.80
C LEU A 70 -7.88 -13.24 -13.91
N LEU A 71 -6.66 -13.07 -14.43
CA LEU A 71 -6.06 -11.75 -14.67
C LEU A 71 -6.94 -10.87 -15.57
N LEU A 72 -7.40 -11.42 -16.70
CA LEU A 72 -8.28 -10.70 -17.62
C LEU A 72 -9.61 -10.33 -16.96
N GLY A 73 -10.22 -11.27 -16.23
CA GLY A 73 -11.45 -11.01 -15.48
C GLY A 73 -11.30 -9.89 -14.45
N LEU A 74 -10.19 -9.90 -13.69
CA LEU A 74 -9.90 -8.87 -12.70
C LEU A 74 -9.66 -7.50 -13.34
N MET A 75 -8.87 -7.43 -14.40
CA MET A 75 -8.63 -6.17 -15.11
C MET A 75 -9.88 -5.65 -15.82
N THR A 76 -10.75 -6.54 -16.29
CA THR A 76 -12.07 -6.17 -16.82
C THR A 76 -12.98 -5.63 -15.71
N LEU A 77 -13.05 -6.31 -14.56
CA LEU A 77 -13.79 -5.84 -13.38
C LEU A 77 -13.27 -4.48 -12.90
N PHE A 78 -11.96 -4.31 -12.84
CA PHE A 78 -11.30 -3.03 -12.53
C PHE A 78 -11.70 -1.92 -13.51
N THR A 79 -11.68 -2.21 -14.81
CA THR A 79 -12.06 -1.26 -15.87
C THR A 79 -13.52 -0.89 -15.76
N ILE A 80 -14.42 -1.86 -15.60
CA ILE A 80 -15.86 -1.64 -15.40
C ILE A 80 -16.10 -0.83 -14.13
N GLY A 81 -15.43 -1.15 -13.03
CA GLY A 81 -15.56 -0.41 -11.77
C GLY A 81 -15.15 1.07 -11.91
N ASN A 82 -14.10 1.37 -12.68
CA ASN A 82 -13.73 2.75 -12.98
C ASN A 82 -14.68 3.44 -13.97
N LEU A 83 -15.27 2.71 -14.92
CA LEU A 83 -16.37 3.23 -15.76
C LEU A 83 -17.62 3.56 -14.93
N VAL A 84 -17.98 2.70 -13.98
CA VAL A 84 -19.08 2.99 -13.04
C VAL A 84 -18.74 4.23 -12.19
N ALA A 85 -17.50 4.37 -11.73
CA ALA A 85 -17.05 5.55 -11.02
C ALA A 85 -17.16 6.83 -11.87
N TRP A 86 -16.77 6.75 -13.16
CA TRP A 86 -16.94 7.86 -14.11
C TRP A 86 -18.40 8.28 -14.28
N MET A 87 -19.30 7.30 -14.38
CA MET A 87 -20.73 7.52 -14.61
C MET A 87 -21.52 7.68 -13.30
N ALA A 88 -20.88 7.65 -12.14
CA ALA A 88 -21.55 7.60 -10.84
C ALA A 88 -22.47 8.83 -10.65
N PRO A 89 -23.79 8.62 -10.55
CA PRO A 89 -24.75 9.69 -10.36
C PRO A 89 -24.84 10.14 -8.90
N SER A 90 -24.31 9.35 -7.98
CA SER A 90 -24.39 9.60 -6.54
C SER A 90 -23.13 9.11 -5.81
N TYR A 91 -22.99 9.56 -4.57
CA TYR A 91 -21.89 9.15 -3.69
C TYR A 91 -21.90 7.63 -3.42
N GLU A 92 -23.08 7.02 -3.24
CA GLU A 92 -23.23 5.58 -2.99
C GLU A 92 -22.76 4.74 -4.20
N ALA A 93 -23.07 5.19 -5.42
CA ALA A 93 -22.59 4.54 -6.64
C ALA A 93 -21.06 4.58 -6.72
N LEU A 94 -20.45 5.73 -6.35
CA LEU A 94 -19.01 5.86 -6.30
C LEU A 94 -18.40 4.97 -5.19
N MET A 95 -19.03 4.88 -4.02
CA MET A 95 -18.63 3.95 -2.94
C MET A 95 -18.59 2.51 -3.42
N ALA A 96 -19.65 2.04 -4.09
CA ALA A 96 -19.72 0.68 -4.64
C ALA A 96 -18.62 0.42 -5.68
N ALA A 97 -18.37 1.38 -6.57
CA ALA A 97 -17.29 1.32 -7.55
C ALA A 97 -15.91 1.20 -6.88
N ARG A 98 -15.67 1.93 -5.78
CA ARG A 98 -14.42 1.87 -5.01
C ARG A 98 -14.20 0.50 -4.37
N VAL A 99 -15.23 -0.11 -3.78
CA VAL A 99 -15.14 -1.48 -3.23
C VAL A 99 -14.82 -2.49 -4.34
N LEU A 100 -15.53 -2.44 -5.47
CA LEU A 100 -15.32 -3.36 -6.59
C LEU A 100 -13.90 -3.27 -7.15
N THR A 101 -13.41 -2.05 -7.37
CA THR A 101 -12.04 -1.85 -7.87
C THR A 101 -10.98 -2.27 -6.86
N GLY A 102 -11.23 -2.07 -5.56
CA GLY A 102 -10.36 -2.54 -4.48
C GLY A 102 -10.28 -4.07 -4.42
N LEU A 103 -11.40 -4.77 -4.55
CA LEU A 103 -11.42 -6.24 -4.60
C LEU A 103 -10.59 -6.77 -5.78
N ALA A 104 -10.73 -6.18 -6.97
CA ALA A 104 -9.94 -6.54 -8.15
C ALA A 104 -8.44 -6.30 -7.94
N HIS A 105 -8.06 -5.16 -7.32
CA HIS A 105 -6.66 -4.82 -6.98
C HIS A 105 -6.03 -5.88 -6.07
N GLY A 106 -6.71 -6.26 -4.97
CA GLY A 106 -6.15 -7.20 -4.00
C GLY A 106 -5.76 -8.54 -4.62
N VAL A 107 -6.62 -9.09 -5.47
CA VAL A 107 -6.33 -10.35 -6.18
C VAL A 107 -5.28 -10.15 -7.26
N PHE A 108 -5.29 -9.01 -7.97
CA PHE A 108 -4.34 -8.73 -9.05
C PHE A 108 -2.89 -8.86 -8.60
N PHE A 109 -2.48 -8.22 -7.49
CA PHE A 109 -1.09 -8.27 -7.05
C PHE A 109 -0.66 -9.66 -6.57
N SER A 110 -1.59 -10.43 -6.00
CA SER A 110 -1.35 -11.82 -5.62
C SER A 110 -1.04 -12.70 -6.83
N ILE A 111 -1.93 -12.71 -7.84
CA ILE A 111 -1.75 -13.55 -9.03
C ILE A 111 -0.73 -12.99 -10.01
N GLY A 112 -0.62 -11.67 -10.11
CA GLY A 112 0.32 -10.98 -10.96
C GLY A 112 1.77 -11.32 -10.63
N SER A 113 2.10 -11.42 -9.34
CA SER A 113 3.41 -11.89 -8.88
C SER A 113 3.70 -13.33 -9.34
N THR A 114 2.72 -14.23 -9.22
CA THR A 114 2.84 -15.61 -9.71
C THR A 114 3.01 -15.66 -11.23
N ILE A 115 2.27 -14.84 -11.98
CA ILE A 115 2.42 -14.74 -13.44
C ILE A 115 3.81 -14.19 -13.77
N ALA A 116 4.23 -13.08 -13.13
CA ALA A 116 5.52 -12.45 -13.39
C ALA A 116 6.69 -13.43 -13.22
N THR A 117 6.68 -14.20 -12.14
CA THR A 117 7.73 -15.21 -11.87
C THR A 117 7.70 -16.37 -12.86
N SER A 118 6.53 -16.77 -13.36
CA SER A 118 6.41 -17.84 -14.36
C SER A 118 6.92 -17.46 -15.74
N LEU A 119 7.11 -16.17 -16.03
CA LEU A 119 7.57 -15.64 -17.32
C LEU A 119 9.10 -15.60 -17.45
N VAL A 120 9.82 -15.91 -16.38
CA VAL A 120 11.27 -15.77 -16.31
C VAL A 120 11.92 -16.99 -15.63
N PRO A 121 13.23 -17.26 -15.84
CA PRO A 121 13.97 -18.24 -15.04
C PRO A 121 13.92 -17.90 -13.53
N LYS A 122 14.03 -18.92 -12.67
CA LYS A 122 13.92 -18.79 -11.20
C LYS A 122 14.86 -17.73 -10.62
N GLU A 123 16.08 -17.60 -11.17
CA GLU A 123 17.11 -16.63 -10.77
C GLU A 123 16.68 -15.17 -11.00
N LYS A 124 15.69 -14.94 -11.87
CA LYS A 124 15.17 -13.61 -12.24
C LYS A 124 13.76 -13.34 -11.65
N ALA A 125 13.24 -14.25 -10.83
CA ALA A 125 11.89 -14.14 -10.28
C ALA A 125 11.67 -12.84 -9.47
N ALA A 126 12.61 -12.50 -8.59
CA ALA A 126 12.56 -11.26 -7.81
C ALA A 126 12.56 -10.01 -8.70
N SER A 127 13.40 -10.01 -9.75
CA SER A 127 13.44 -8.91 -10.72
C SER A 127 12.13 -8.76 -11.49
N ALA A 128 11.48 -9.85 -11.85
CA ALA A 128 10.19 -9.82 -12.55
C ALA A 128 9.07 -9.21 -11.69
N ILE A 129 9.01 -9.58 -10.40
CA ILE A 129 8.11 -8.97 -9.43
C ILE A 129 8.42 -7.47 -9.28
N ALA A 130 9.69 -7.10 -9.10
CA ALA A 130 10.09 -5.70 -8.97
C ALA A 130 9.68 -4.86 -10.18
N ILE A 131 9.84 -5.39 -11.42
CA ILE A 131 9.41 -4.74 -12.65
C ILE A 131 7.89 -4.51 -12.64
N MET A 132 7.09 -5.48 -12.27
CA MET A 132 5.64 -5.30 -12.15
C MET A 132 5.30 -4.19 -11.14
N PHE A 133 5.93 -4.20 -9.96
CA PHE A 133 5.70 -3.21 -8.91
C PHE A 133 6.22 -1.80 -9.26
N THR A 134 7.14 -1.65 -10.23
CA THR A 134 7.50 -0.31 -10.72
C THR A 134 6.31 0.45 -11.27
N GLY A 135 5.27 -0.26 -11.77
CA GLY A 135 4.01 0.36 -12.17
C GLY A 135 3.36 1.17 -11.06
N LEU A 136 3.35 0.66 -9.83
CA LEU A 136 2.83 1.39 -8.65
C LEU A 136 3.65 2.65 -8.35
N THR A 137 4.98 2.53 -8.38
CA THR A 137 5.87 3.68 -8.13
C THR A 137 5.68 4.75 -9.19
N VAL A 138 5.61 4.35 -10.48
CA VAL A 138 5.35 5.28 -11.59
C VAL A 138 3.96 5.91 -11.46
N ALA A 139 2.96 5.17 -10.96
CA ALA A 139 1.63 5.72 -10.70
C ALA A 139 1.67 6.86 -9.66
N LEU A 140 2.40 6.69 -8.57
CA LEU A 140 2.57 7.74 -7.56
C LEU A 140 3.29 8.97 -8.11
N VAL A 141 4.29 8.78 -8.98
CA VAL A 141 5.10 9.87 -9.54
C VAL A 141 4.36 10.61 -10.66
N THR A 142 3.60 9.91 -11.50
CA THR A 142 2.99 10.50 -12.71
C THR A 142 1.48 10.35 -12.77
N GLY A 143 0.95 9.16 -12.48
CA GLY A 143 -0.48 8.84 -12.59
C GLY A 143 -1.33 9.66 -11.62
N VAL A 144 -0.92 9.75 -10.35
CA VAL A 144 -1.64 10.51 -9.32
C VAL A 144 -1.64 12.01 -9.61
N PRO A 145 -0.48 12.66 -9.88
CA PRO A 145 -0.47 14.07 -10.25
C PRO A 145 -1.28 14.40 -11.50
N LEU A 146 -1.10 13.61 -12.58
CA LEU A 146 -1.85 13.81 -13.82
C LEU A 146 -3.35 13.59 -13.64
N GLY A 147 -3.73 12.54 -12.92
CA GLY A 147 -5.13 12.27 -12.61
C GLY A 147 -5.75 13.35 -11.70
N THR A 148 -4.99 13.88 -10.73
CA THR A 148 -5.42 15.01 -9.91
C THR A 148 -5.60 16.26 -10.79
N TYR A 149 -4.65 16.56 -11.67
CA TYR A 149 -4.76 17.69 -12.61
C TYR A 149 -5.99 17.56 -13.52
N ILE A 150 -6.21 16.37 -14.13
CA ILE A 150 -7.39 16.10 -14.96
C ILE A 150 -8.67 16.34 -14.14
N GLY A 151 -8.75 15.79 -12.93
CA GLY A 151 -9.93 15.90 -12.09
C GLY A 151 -10.22 17.32 -11.60
N GLN A 152 -9.19 18.13 -11.39
CA GLN A 152 -9.31 19.52 -10.99
C GLN A 152 -9.82 20.42 -12.14
N HIS A 153 -9.45 20.13 -13.40
CA HIS A 153 -9.77 20.97 -14.55
C HIS A 153 -10.98 20.50 -15.34
N PHE A 154 -11.23 19.19 -15.39
CA PHE A 154 -12.29 18.59 -16.21
C PHE A 154 -13.35 17.84 -15.39
N GLY A 155 -13.29 17.99 -14.05
CA GLY A 155 -14.15 17.26 -13.13
C GLY A 155 -13.57 15.90 -12.73
N TRP A 156 -13.83 15.49 -11.49
CA TRP A 156 -13.27 14.26 -10.91
C TRP A 156 -13.63 13.00 -11.71
N GLN A 157 -14.79 13.00 -12.39
CA GLN A 157 -15.22 11.90 -13.26
C GLN A 157 -14.23 11.65 -14.40
N ALA A 158 -13.66 12.72 -15.00
CA ALA A 158 -12.72 12.60 -16.10
C ALA A 158 -11.47 11.81 -15.71
N THR A 159 -11.05 11.85 -14.46
CA THR A 159 -9.96 11.02 -13.94
C THR A 159 -10.29 9.53 -14.02
N PHE A 160 -11.49 9.14 -13.60
CA PHE A 160 -11.91 7.73 -13.65
C PHE A 160 -12.10 7.25 -15.09
N LEU A 161 -12.54 8.11 -16.01
CA LEU A 161 -12.55 7.83 -17.45
C LEU A 161 -11.13 7.55 -17.96
N ALA A 162 -10.17 8.42 -17.63
CA ALA A 162 -8.77 8.23 -18.03
C ALA A 162 -8.20 6.91 -17.49
N VAL A 163 -8.48 6.58 -16.22
CA VAL A 163 -8.08 5.29 -15.63
C VAL A 163 -8.77 4.11 -16.32
N SER A 164 -10.04 4.26 -16.71
CA SER A 164 -10.76 3.23 -17.47
C SER A 164 -10.11 2.95 -18.83
N LEU A 165 -9.67 4.01 -19.53
CA LEU A 165 -8.94 3.87 -20.80
C LEU A 165 -7.60 3.14 -20.58
N LEU A 166 -6.86 3.47 -19.51
CA LEU A 166 -5.67 2.71 -19.12
C LEU A 166 -6.00 1.25 -18.81
N GLY A 167 -7.12 1.00 -18.14
CA GLY A 167 -7.63 -0.35 -17.86
C GLY A 167 -7.92 -1.13 -19.14
N ILE A 168 -8.56 -0.52 -20.13
CA ILE A 168 -8.81 -1.14 -21.45
C ILE A 168 -7.47 -1.53 -22.12
N ILE A 169 -6.51 -0.60 -22.14
CA ILE A 169 -5.19 -0.88 -22.73
C ILE A 169 -4.50 -2.02 -21.97
N ALA A 170 -4.61 -2.05 -20.64
CA ALA A 170 -4.05 -3.12 -19.81
C ALA A 170 -4.71 -4.48 -20.07
N VAL A 171 -6.04 -4.52 -20.27
CA VAL A 171 -6.78 -5.75 -20.66
C VAL A 171 -6.31 -6.24 -22.01
N ILE A 172 -6.26 -5.37 -23.03
CA ILE A 172 -5.81 -5.72 -24.38
C ILE A 172 -4.36 -6.20 -24.35
N GLY A 173 -3.48 -5.47 -23.69
CA GLY A 173 -2.07 -5.84 -23.54
C GLY A 173 -1.90 -7.19 -22.84
N SER A 174 -2.63 -7.44 -21.77
CA SER A 174 -2.63 -8.73 -21.06
C SER A 174 -3.19 -9.86 -21.93
N TRP A 175 -4.25 -9.61 -22.70
CA TRP A 175 -4.85 -10.60 -23.59
C TRP A 175 -3.88 -11.04 -24.69
N ILE A 176 -3.14 -10.09 -25.28
CA ILE A 176 -2.19 -10.35 -26.39
C ILE A 176 -0.89 -10.94 -25.84
N LEU A 177 -0.32 -10.35 -24.80
CA LEU A 177 1.08 -10.60 -24.40
C LEU A 177 1.23 -11.70 -23.35
N ILE A 178 0.21 -11.99 -22.53
CA ILE A 178 0.30 -13.03 -21.49
C ILE A 178 0.04 -14.40 -22.12
N PRO A 179 0.93 -15.41 -21.93
CA PRO A 179 0.73 -16.77 -22.43
C PRO A 179 -0.53 -17.44 -21.86
N LYS A 180 -1.14 -18.37 -22.63
CA LYS A 180 -2.32 -19.13 -22.14
C LYS A 180 -1.93 -20.17 -21.09
N ASN A 181 -0.76 -20.80 -21.25
CA ASN A 181 -0.29 -21.91 -20.42
C ASN A 181 0.66 -21.38 -19.34
N ILE A 182 0.11 -20.84 -18.26
CA ILE A 182 0.88 -20.42 -17.09
C ILE A 182 0.76 -21.53 -16.05
N ALA A 183 1.92 -22.02 -15.57
CA ALA A 183 1.95 -22.99 -14.48
C ALA A 183 1.25 -22.40 -13.25
N SER A 184 0.21 -23.08 -12.78
CA SER A 184 -0.57 -22.67 -11.61
C SER A 184 -0.12 -23.47 -10.41
N SER A 185 0.59 -22.84 -9.46
CA SER A 185 0.63 -23.35 -8.10
C SER A 185 -0.73 -23.16 -7.45
N ALA A 186 -1.22 -24.17 -6.74
CA ALA A 186 -2.47 -24.03 -5.99
C ALA A 186 -2.33 -22.87 -4.99
N PRO A 187 -3.31 -21.95 -4.89
CA PRO A 187 -3.27 -20.90 -3.90
C PRO A 187 -3.36 -21.51 -2.51
N ALA A 188 -2.75 -20.86 -1.55
CA ALA A 188 -2.85 -21.25 -0.16
C ALA A 188 -4.32 -21.23 0.29
N SER A 189 -4.73 -22.28 0.98
CA SER A 189 -6.09 -22.40 1.51
C SER A 189 -6.36 -21.31 2.57
N LEU A 190 -7.62 -20.98 2.80
CA LEU A 190 -8.01 -20.10 3.90
C LEU A 190 -7.54 -20.64 5.25
N LEU A 191 -7.51 -21.96 5.44
CA LEU A 191 -7.00 -22.60 6.65
C LEU A 191 -5.51 -22.32 6.86
N THR A 192 -4.71 -22.35 5.80
CA THR A 192 -3.29 -21.99 5.85
C THR A 192 -3.12 -20.52 6.25
N GLN A 193 -3.94 -19.63 5.71
CA GLN A 193 -3.89 -18.20 6.05
C GLN A 193 -4.25 -17.97 7.53
N ILE A 194 -5.31 -18.64 8.03
CA ILE A 194 -5.69 -18.59 9.46
C ILE A 194 -4.57 -19.15 10.34
N ALA A 195 -3.89 -20.22 9.93
CA ALA A 195 -2.77 -20.77 10.68
C ALA A 195 -1.60 -19.78 10.80
N VAL A 196 -1.30 -19.02 9.72
CA VAL A 196 -0.30 -17.96 9.73
C VAL A 196 -0.71 -16.80 10.66
N LEU A 197 -1.99 -16.41 10.62
CA LEU A 197 -2.52 -15.36 11.51
C LEU A 197 -2.51 -15.75 13.00
N LYS A 198 -2.40 -17.04 13.34
CA LYS A 198 -2.23 -17.48 14.72
C LYS A 198 -0.80 -17.37 15.25
N LYS A 199 0.17 -16.99 14.42
CA LYS A 199 1.58 -16.83 14.82
C LYS A 199 1.83 -15.46 15.47
N PRO A 200 2.11 -15.35 16.77
CA PRO A 200 2.17 -14.07 17.47
C PRO A 200 3.22 -13.12 16.90
N ARG A 201 4.36 -13.65 16.45
CA ARG A 201 5.45 -12.84 15.87
C ARG A 201 5.06 -12.25 14.52
N LEU A 202 4.33 -13.01 13.69
CA LEU A 202 3.80 -12.49 12.42
C LEU A 202 2.67 -11.48 12.65
N LEU A 203 1.80 -11.70 13.65
CA LEU A 203 0.81 -10.69 14.05
C LEU A 203 1.46 -9.38 14.47
N LEU A 204 2.60 -9.44 15.19
CA LEU A 204 3.36 -8.26 15.57
C LEU A 204 3.84 -7.48 14.34
N VAL A 205 4.34 -8.19 13.30
CA VAL A 205 4.76 -7.56 12.04
C VAL A 205 3.58 -6.90 11.34
N TYR A 206 2.43 -7.57 11.25
CA TYR A 206 1.21 -7.02 10.64
C TYR A 206 0.71 -5.79 11.39
N ALA A 207 0.77 -5.80 12.73
CA ALA A 207 0.43 -4.64 13.55
C ALA A 207 1.39 -3.46 13.31
N MET A 208 2.71 -3.71 13.21
CA MET A 208 3.69 -2.69 12.85
C MET A 208 3.36 -2.06 11.48
N THR A 209 3.03 -2.90 10.50
CA THR A 209 2.65 -2.47 9.15
C THR A 209 1.37 -1.64 9.17
N ALA A 210 0.31 -2.15 9.82
CA ALA A 210 -0.99 -1.47 9.89
C ALA A 210 -0.91 -0.13 10.63
N LEU A 211 -0.18 -0.04 11.74
CA LEU A 211 -0.01 1.21 12.47
C LEU A 211 0.87 2.21 11.74
N GLY A 212 1.97 1.78 11.10
CA GLY A 212 2.85 2.66 10.33
C GLY A 212 2.12 3.32 9.17
N TYR A 213 1.35 2.53 8.41
CA TYR A 213 0.52 3.05 7.31
C TYR A 213 -0.71 3.78 7.83
N GLY A 214 -1.38 3.26 8.83
CA GLY A 214 -2.54 3.90 9.45
C GLY A 214 -2.22 5.31 9.91
N GLY A 215 -1.12 5.50 10.64
CA GLY A 215 -0.69 6.83 11.08
C GLY A 215 -0.40 7.78 9.91
N THR A 216 0.25 7.29 8.85
CA THR A 216 0.47 8.06 7.62
C THR A 216 -0.84 8.47 6.97
N PHE A 217 -1.79 7.53 6.82
CA PHE A 217 -3.03 7.76 6.08
C PHE A 217 -4.08 8.55 6.85
N ILE A 218 -3.95 8.71 8.17
CA ILE A 218 -4.73 9.68 8.96
C ILE A 218 -4.57 11.11 8.38
N ALA A 219 -3.33 11.49 8.02
CA ALA A 219 -3.05 12.80 7.44
C ALA A 219 -3.05 12.79 5.90
N PHE A 220 -2.49 11.75 5.27
CA PHE A 220 -2.34 11.70 3.82
C PHE A 220 -3.67 11.71 3.08
N THR A 221 -4.69 11.02 3.59
CA THR A 221 -6.04 11.04 3.03
C THR A 221 -6.58 12.47 2.89
N TYR A 222 -6.25 13.33 3.83
CA TYR A 222 -6.73 14.72 3.88
C TYR A 222 -5.68 15.74 3.43
N LEU A 223 -4.61 15.30 2.75
CA LEU A 223 -3.54 16.19 2.30
C LEU A 223 -4.05 17.27 1.35
N ALA A 224 -4.91 16.95 0.37
CA ALA A 224 -5.45 17.96 -0.55
C ALA A 224 -6.30 19.02 0.18
N PRO A 225 -7.24 18.69 1.08
CA PRO A 225 -7.91 19.68 1.94
C PRO A 225 -6.93 20.53 2.76
N ILE A 226 -5.92 19.91 3.39
CA ILE A 226 -4.90 20.64 4.17
C ILE A 226 -4.17 21.66 3.28
N LEU A 227 -3.76 21.24 2.08
CA LEU A 227 -3.07 22.13 1.14
C LEU A 227 -3.95 23.30 0.69
N GLN A 228 -5.24 23.07 0.44
CA GLN A 228 -6.15 24.11 -0.04
C GLN A 228 -6.62 25.03 1.07
N GLU A 229 -7.13 24.47 2.17
CA GLU A 229 -7.81 25.24 3.22
C GLU A 229 -6.84 25.84 4.25
N VAL A 230 -5.68 25.19 4.47
CA VAL A 230 -4.72 25.61 5.51
C VAL A 230 -3.47 26.23 4.90
N SER A 231 -2.88 25.58 3.88
CA SER A 231 -1.63 26.06 3.27
C SER A 231 -1.83 27.15 2.21
N GLY A 232 -3.08 27.35 1.74
CA GLY A 232 -3.41 28.38 0.73
C GLY A 232 -3.03 28.02 -0.71
N PHE A 233 -2.81 26.74 -1.01
CA PHE A 233 -2.62 26.29 -2.40
C PHE A 233 -3.92 26.37 -3.18
N SER A 234 -3.85 26.83 -4.43
CA SER A 234 -4.99 26.73 -5.33
C SER A 234 -5.31 25.27 -5.66
N ALA A 235 -6.57 24.97 -5.97
CA ALA A 235 -6.96 23.63 -6.41
C ALA A 235 -6.08 23.13 -7.56
N GLY A 236 -5.81 23.97 -8.57
CA GLY A 236 -4.97 23.62 -9.72
C GLY A 236 -3.53 23.30 -9.39
N SER A 237 -2.97 23.76 -8.25
CA SER A 237 -1.59 23.49 -7.84
C SER A 237 -1.44 22.22 -7.00
N VAL A 238 -2.54 21.63 -6.51
CA VAL A 238 -2.49 20.38 -5.72
C VAL A 238 -1.82 19.25 -6.50
N GLY A 239 -2.09 19.13 -7.80
CA GLY A 239 -1.44 18.14 -8.66
C GLY A 239 0.09 18.26 -8.68
N LEU A 240 0.63 19.50 -8.67
CA LEU A 240 2.08 19.72 -8.60
C LEU A 240 2.66 19.32 -7.23
N VAL A 241 1.95 19.59 -6.14
CA VAL A 241 2.40 19.14 -4.80
C VAL A 241 2.36 17.61 -4.71
N MET A 242 1.35 16.96 -5.31
CA MET A 242 1.30 15.50 -5.41
C MET A 242 2.45 14.93 -6.25
N LEU A 243 2.89 15.64 -7.29
CA LEU A 243 4.09 15.27 -8.06
C LEU A 243 5.35 15.32 -7.18
N VAL A 244 5.54 16.40 -6.42
CA VAL A 244 6.66 16.53 -5.47
C VAL A 244 6.64 15.39 -4.45
N TYR A 245 5.48 15.10 -3.89
CA TYR A 245 5.30 13.97 -2.97
C TYR A 245 5.63 12.63 -3.63
N GLY A 246 5.09 12.35 -4.83
CA GLY A 246 5.34 11.11 -5.56
C GLY A 246 6.80 10.87 -5.91
N VAL A 247 7.51 11.91 -6.40
CA VAL A 247 8.96 11.86 -6.65
C VAL A 247 9.71 11.53 -5.35
N SER A 248 9.33 12.17 -4.27
CA SER A 248 9.92 11.94 -2.94
C SER A 248 9.69 10.50 -2.44
N VAL A 249 8.50 9.93 -2.66
CA VAL A 249 8.19 8.52 -2.39
C VAL A 249 9.13 7.58 -3.13
N ALA A 250 9.41 7.83 -4.41
CA ALA A 250 10.32 7.00 -5.19
C ALA A 250 11.75 7.00 -4.59
N PHE A 251 12.26 8.16 -4.19
CA PHE A 251 13.52 8.26 -3.47
C PHE A 251 13.47 7.54 -2.12
N GLY A 252 12.38 7.69 -1.37
CA GLY A 252 12.15 7.06 -0.09
C GLY A 252 12.19 5.54 -0.14
N ASN A 253 11.54 4.93 -1.13
CA ASN A 253 11.59 3.49 -1.34
C ASN A 253 13.03 2.99 -1.56
N ILE A 254 13.80 3.67 -2.42
CA ILE A 254 15.20 3.31 -2.70
C ILE A 254 16.07 3.48 -1.44
N TRP A 255 15.92 4.62 -0.74
CA TRP A 255 16.66 4.91 0.46
C TRP A 255 16.34 3.92 1.59
N GLY A 256 15.04 3.65 1.82
CA GLY A 256 14.58 2.70 2.83
C GLY A 256 15.05 1.28 2.57
N GLY A 257 15.05 0.84 1.30
CA GLY A 257 15.61 -0.45 0.89
C GLY A 257 17.10 -0.55 1.22
N LYS A 258 17.91 0.43 0.77
CA LYS A 258 19.35 0.47 1.08
C LYS A 258 19.65 0.54 2.58
N LEU A 259 18.79 1.22 3.34
CA LEU A 259 18.92 1.30 4.79
C LEU A 259 18.66 -0.07 5.44
N ALA A 260 17.63 -0.79 4.97
CA ALA A 260 17.31 -2.15 5.42
C ALA A 260 18.40 -3.14 5.05
N ASP A 261 18.97 -3.06 3.85
CA ASP A 261 20.10 -3.91 3.41
C ASP A 261 21.34 -3.67 4.29
N LYS A 262 21.66 -2.41 4.61
CA LYS A 262 22.88 -2.06 5.35
C LYS A 262 22.78 -2.32 6.85
N LYS A 263 21.64 -2.04 7.47
CA LYS A 263 21.47 -2.08 8.94
C LYS A 263 20.61 -3.26 9.42
N GLY A 264 19.97 -3.99 8.50
CA GLY A 264 18.90 -4.93 8.80
C GLY A 264 17.54 -4.24 8.93
N PRO A 265 16.43 -5.00 8.82
CA PRO A 265 15.09 -4.43 8.76
C PRO A 265 14.67 -3.70 10.04
N ILE A 266 14.94 -4.25 11.22
CA ILE A 266 14.50 -3.65 12.50
C ILE A 266 15.14 -2.28 12.75
N PRO A 267 16.47 -2.08 12.70
CA PRO A 267 17.08 -0.77 12.88
C PRO A 267 16.66 0.23 11.80
N ALA A 268 16.48 -0.24 10.56
CA ALA A 268 16.00 0.60 9.47
C ALA A 268 14.58 1.12 9.75
N LEU A 269 13.66 0.23 10.14
CA LEU A 269 12.28 0.58 10.48
C LEU A 269 12.20 1.54 11.69
N GLN A 270 13.05 1.36 12.71
CA GLN A 270 13.13 2.27 13.85
C GLN A 270 13.48 3.69 13.40
N ILE A 271 14.48 3.84 12.52
CA ILE A 271 14.88 5.14 11.98
C ILE A 271 13.74 5.74 11.14
N VAL A 272 13.15 4.96 10.23
CA VAL A 272 12.11 5.45 9.32
C VAL A 272 10.85 5.84 10.10
N PHE A 273 10.38 5.04 11.05
CA PHE A 273 9.19 5.39 11.85
C PHE A 273 9.44 6.57 12.78
N ALA A 274 10.64 6.71 13.35
CA ALA A 274 10.98 7.88 14.14
C ALA A 274 10.98 9.17 13.30
N LEU A 275 11.57 9.12 12.10
CA LEU A 275 11.57 10.26 11.17
C LEU A 275 10.14 10.54 10.66
N LEU A 276 9.35 9.52 10.38
CA LEU A 276 7.97 9.68 9.91
C LEU A 276 7.09 10.35 10.99
N ALA A 277 7.19 9.90 12.24
CA ALA A 277 6.49 10.52 13.35
C ALA A 277 6.92 11.99 13.53
N LEU A 278 8.22 12.27 13.44
CA LEU A 278 8.75 13.64 13.52
C LEU A 278 8.20 14.52 12.40
N VAL A 279 8.23 14.07 11.16
CA VAL A 279 7.77 14.86 10.01
C VAL A 279 6.26 15.12 10.08
N LEU A 280 5.46 14.13 10.46
CA LEU A 280 4.02 14.33 10.70
C LEU A 280 3.77 15.35 11.82
N PHE A 281 4.52 15.27 12.91
CA PHE A 281 4.42 16.23 13.98
C PHE A 281 4.82 17.64 13.53
N VAL A 282 5.92 17.79 12.78
CA VAL A 282 6.38 19.06 12.18
C VAL A 282 5.33 19.64 11.22
N LEU A 283 4.64 18.80 10.43
CA LEU A 283 3.59 19.26 9.54
C LEU A 283 2.48 20.03 10.26
N THR A 284 2.18 19.67 11.51
CA THR A 284 1.20 20.40 12.35
C THR A 284 1.52 21.90 12.46
N PHE A 285 2.79 22.27 12.46
CA PHE A 285 3.25 23.65 12.62
C PHE A 285 3.60 24.32 11.28
N THR A 286 3.95 23.52 10.28
CA THR A 286 4.41 24.05 8.98
C THR A 286 3.29 24.19 7.96
N ALA A 287 2.16 23.51 8.16
CA ALA A 287 1.07 23.46 7.18
C ALA A 287 0.45 24.85 6.89
N SER A 288 0.47 25.78 7.83
CA SER A 288 -0.08 27.13 7.64
C SER A 288 0.77 28.04 6.74
N ASN A 289 1.99 27.63 6.40
CA ASN A 289 2.86 28.35 5.48
C ASN A 289 3.09 27.52 4.23
N MET A 290 2.73 28.03 3.06
CA MET A 290 2.78 27.33 1.78
C MET A 290 4.15 26.69 1.49
N TRP A 291 5.23 27.43 1.68
CA TRP A 291 6.60 26.95 1.38
C TRP A 291 7.11 25.93 2.39
N LEU A 292 6.80 26.13 3.68
CA LEU A 292 7.15 25.18 4.72
C LEU A 292 6.34 23.90 4.59
N ALA A 293 5.05 24.02 4.24
CA ALA A 293 4.20 22.86 3.92
C ALA A 293 4.78 22.05 2.76
N LEU A 294 5.17 22.70 1.65
CA LEU A 294 5.78 22.03 0.50
C LEU A 294 7.08 21.32 0.89
N ALA A 295 7.96 21.98 1.63
CA ALA A 295 9.20 21.37 2.10
C ALA A 295 8.93 20.15 3.02
N THR A 296 7.97 20.27 3.93
CA THR A 296 7.60 19.17 4.83
C THR A 296 6.96 18.00 4.06
N VAL A 297 6.11 18.27 3.07
CA VAL A 297 5.49 17.25 2.21
C VAL A 297 6.56 16.51 1.39
N LEU A 298 7.58 17.21 0.90
CA LEU A 298 8.73 16.61 0.21
C LEU A 298 9.45 15.59 1.12
N VAL A 299 9.78 15.98 2.35
CA VAL A 299 10.43 15.07 3.30
C VAL A 299 9.49 13.94 3.70
N TRP A 300 8.20 14.25 3.90
CA TRP A 300 7.20 13.25 4.25
C TRP A 300 7.10 12.13 3.23
N GLY A 301 7.00 12.43 1.94
CA GLY A 301 6.97 11.41 0.88
C GLY A 301 8.14 10.44 0.98
N ALA A 302 9.35 10.92 1.21
CA ALA A 302 10.54 10.09 1.35
C ALA A 302 10.47 9.12 2.53
N VAL A 303 10.01 9.58 3.70
CA VAL A 303 9.95 8.73 4.89
C VAL A 303 8.68 7.87 4.94
N ALA A 304 7.57 8.33 4.35
CA ALA A 304 6.28 7.64 4.38
C ALA A 304 6.34 6.25 3.73
N PHE A 305 7.06 6.11 2.62
CA PHE A 305 7.18 4.85 1.89
C PHE A 305 8.56 4.18 2.06
N GLY A 306 9.48 4.79 2.78
CA GLY A 306 10.77 4.21 3.12
C GLY A 306 10.68 2.99 4.05
N ASN A 307 9.55 2.79 4.74
CA ASN A 307 9.31 1.62 5.59
C ASN A 307 8.92 0.35 4.81
N VAL A 308 8.40 0.49 3.58
CA VAL A 308 7.84 -0.62 2.79
C VAL A 308 8.85 -1.76 2.59
N PRO A 309 10.08 -1.50 2.07
CA PRO A 309 11.05 -2.57 1.88
C PRO A 309 11.42 -3.26 3.19
N GLY A 310 11.65 -2.49 4.26
CA GLY A 310 12.01 -3.02 5.57
C GLY A 310 10.93 -3.93 6.17
N LEU A 311 9.66 -3.52 6.09
CA LEU A 311 8.52 -4.33 6.55
C LEU A 311 8.38 -5.62 5.75
N GLN A 312 8.56 -5.54 4.43
CA GLN A 312 8.43 -6.70 3.56
C GLN A 312 9.58 -7.70 3.74
N VAL A 313 10.81 -7.22 3.92
CA VAL A 313 11.94 -8.08 4.25
C VAL A 313 11.74 -8.73 5.63
N TYR A 314 11.30 -7.96 6.62
CA TYR A 314 11.14 -8.49 7.98
C TYR A 314 10.05 -9.55 8.08
N VAL A 315 8.91 -9.37 7.40
CA VAL A 315 7.85 -10.40 7.40
C VAL A 315 8.33 -11.70 6.76
N VAL A 316 9.10 -11.64 5.67
CA VAL A 316 9.66 -12.83 5.01
C VAL A 316 10.63 -13.55 5.96
N GLN A 317 11.58 -12.82 6.56
CA GLN A 317 12.54 -13.40 7.52
C GLN A 317 11.84 -14.07 8.72
N ARG A 318 10.77 -13.44 9.24
CA ARG A 318 9.99 -14.05 10.34
C ARG A 318 9.18 -15.26 9.88
N ALA A 319 8.62 -15.21 8.67
CA ALA A 319 7.87 -16.32 8.12
C ALA A 319 8.74 -17.55 7.85
N GLU A 320 9.99 -17.36 7.42
CA GLU A 320 10.97 -18.45 7.26
C GLU A 320 11.21 -19.22 8.56
N ILE A 321 11.08 -18.55 9.73
CA ILE A 321 11.24 -19.15 11.05
C ILE A 321 9.91 -19.73 11.55
N ASP A 322 8.83 -18.92 11.56
CA ASP A 322 7.57 -19.22 12.24
C ASP A 322 6.58 -20.03 11.40
N ALA A 323 6.71 -19.96 10.07
CA ALA A 323 5.80 -20.59 9.11
C ALA A 323 6.50 -20.91 7.77
N PRO A 324 7.60 -21.73 7.75
CA PRO A 324 8.45 -21.93 6.58
C PRO A 324 7.70 -22.51 5.37
N GLN A 325 6.58 -23.19 5.58
CA GLN A 325 5.73 -23.73 4.51
C GLN A 325 4.73 -22.71 3.94
N ALA A 326 4.71 -21.46 4.47
CA ALA A 326 3.70 -20.45 4.16
C ALA A 326 4.28 -19.04 4.07
N VAL A 327 5.54 -18.89 3.64
CA VAL A 327 6.25 -17.61 3.52
C VAL A 327 5.51 -16.66 2.58
N ASP A 328 5.05 -17.15 1.42
CA ASP A 328 4.30 -16.34 0.46
C ASP A 328 2.95 -15.88 1.04
N VAL A 329 2.31 -16.71 1.84
CA VAL A 329 1.07 -16.36 2.55
C VAL A 329 1.32 -15.25 3.54
N ALA A 330 2.37 -15.34 4.34
CA ALA A 330 2.73 -14.32 5.32
C ALA A 330 3.05 -12.98 4.64
N SER A 331 3.77 -13.02 3.52
CA SER A 331 4.06 -11.85 2.69
C SER A 331 2.78 -11.21 2.13
N GLY A 332 1.85 -12.03 1.61
CA GLY A 332 0.55 -11.57 1.12
C GLY A 332 -0.34 -10.97 2.21
N LEU A 333 -0.35 -11.57 3.40
CA LEU A 333 -1.06 -11.02 4.56
C LEU A 333 -0.47 -9.70 5.04
N ASN A 334 0.85 -9.48 4.85
CA ASN A 334 1.45 -8.18 5.14
C ASN A 334 0.96 -7.09 4.16
N ILE A 335 0.74 -7.44 2.87
CA ILE A 335 0.10 -6.54 1.90
C ILE A 335 -1.33 -6.21 2.34
N ALA A 336 -2.08 -7.19 2.83
CA ALA A 336 -3.39 -6.93 3.42
C ALA A 336 -3.30 -6.01 4.66
N ALA A 337 -2.28 -6.17 5.51
CA ALA A 337 -2.06 -5.33 6.68
C ALA A 337 -1.74 -3.86 6.31
N PHE A 338 -1.01 -3.60 5.22
CA PHE A 338 -0.87 -2.25 4.66
C PHE A 338 -2.24 -1.63 4.38
N ASN A 339 -3.10 -2.38 3.73
CA ASN A 339 -4.44 -1.91 3.34
C ASN A 339 -5.41 -1.78 4.52
N VAL A 340 -5.30 -2.63 5.55
CA VAL A 340 -5.99 -2.43 6.83
C VAL A 340 -5.56 -1.11 7.47
N GLY A 341 -4.26 -0.81 7.45
CA GLY A 341 -3.73 0.46 7.91
C GLY A 341 -4.29 1.65 7.13
N ILE A 342 -4.29 1.58 5.79
CA ILE A 342 -4.85 2.62 4.91
C ILE A 342 -6.34 2.83 5.23
N ALA A 343 -7.13 1.75 5.27
CA ALA A 343 -8.56 1.81 5.53
C ALA A 343 -8.87 2.41 6.90
N GLY A 344 -8.20 1.91 7.94
CA GLY A 344 -8.37 2.39 9.32
C GLY A 344 -7.88 3.83 9.49
N GLY A 345 -6.72 4.16 8.91
CA GLY A 345 -6.15 5.50 8.97
C GLY A 345 -7.04 6.55 8.29
N ALA A 346 -7.53 6.26 7.08
CA ALA A 346 -8.42 7.15 6.35
C ALA A 346 -9.77 7.35 7.10
N TRP A 347 -10.33 6.28 7.67
CA TRP A 347 -11.56 6.34 8.47
C TRP A 347 -11.37 7.15 9.76
N ILE A 348 -10.34 6.81 10.56
CA ILE A 348 -10.01 7.54 11.79
C ILE A 348 -9.71 9.01 11.48
N GLY A 349 -8.95 9.29 10.41
CA GLY A 349 -8.70 10.63 9.92
C GLY A 349 -9.99 11.40 9.64
N GLY A 350 -11.01 10.74 9.04
CA GLY A 350 -12.33 11.30 8.83
C GLY A 350 -13.04 11.70 10.13
N LEU A 351 -12.97 10.83 11.14
CA LEU A 351 -13.53 11.14 12.47
C LEU A 351 -12.80 12.33 13.11
N ILE A 352 -11.48 12.39 12.97
CA ILE A 352 -10.68 13.51 13.49
C ILE A 352 -11.09 14.82 12.78
N VAL A 353 -11.18 14.80 11.46
CA VAL A 353 -11.57 16.00 10.68
C VAL A 353 -12.98 16.46 11.07
N ALA A 354 -13.93 15.53 11.23
CA ALA A 354 -15.32 15.85 11.57
C ALA A 354 -15.46 16.50 12.96
N HIS A 355 -14.68 16.08 13.94
CA HIS A 355 -14.86 16.50 15.34
C HIS A 355 -13.80 17.50 15.82
N TYR A 356 -12.60 17.46 15.26
CA TYR A 356 -11.45 18.22 15.75
C TYR A 356 -10.79 19.10 14.67
N GLY A 357 -11.16 18.93 13.38
CA GLY A 357 -10.62 19.69 12.27
C GLY A 357 -9.35 19.09 11.65
N LEU A 358 -9.02 19.56 10.44
CA LEU A 358 -7.95 19.05 9.57
C LEU A 358 -6.58 19.00 10.25
N MET A 359 -6.22 20.04 11.01
CA MET A 359 -4.88 20.17 11.59
C MET A 359 -4.59 19.23 12.74
N ASN A 360 -5.60 18.47 13.20
CA ASN A 360 -5.37 17.41 14.18
C ASN A 360 -4.94 16.07 13.53
N THR A 361 -5.08 15.92 12.23
CA THR A 361 -4.70 14.69 11.54
C THR A 361 -3.19 14.43 11.54
N PRO A 362 -2.27 15.41 11.37
CA PRO A 362 -0.84 15.12 11.32
C PRO A 362 -0.27 14.67 12.67
N TRP A 363 -0.57 15.36 13.79
CA TRP A 363 0.02 14.99 15.09
C TRP A 363 -0.59 13.70 15.66
N ILE A 364 -1.90 13.45 15.43
CA ILE A 364 -2.52 12.18 15.80
C ILE A 364 -1.95 11.04 14.97
N GLY A 365 -1.73 11.26 13.67
CA GLY A 365 -1.00 10.33 12.81
C GLY A 365 0.39 10.02 13.33
N ALA A 366 1.12 11.04 13.79
CA ALA A 366 2.44 10.88 14.42
C ALA A 366 2.38 9.97 15.66
N LEU A 367 1.39 10.12 16.53
CA LEU A 367 1.21 9.25 17.71
C LEU A 367 0.98 7.78 17.32
N ILE A 368 0.20 7.53 16.28
CA ILE A 368 -0.04 6.16 15.79
C ILE A 368 1.27 5.57 15.21
N VAL A 369 2.05 6.35 14.48
CA VAL A 369 3.38 5.93 13.98
C VAL A 369 4.35 5.65 15.13
N LEU A 370 4.31 6.41 16.24
CA LEU A 370 5.08 6.10 17.45
C LEU A 370 4.67 4.73 18.04
N GLY A 371 3.38 4.35 17.92
CA GLY A 371 2.94 2.99 18.23
C GLY A 371 3.63 1.93 17.35
N ALA A 372 3.76 2.17 16.05
CA ALA A 372 4.51 1.29 15.15
C ALA A 372 6.00 1.22 15.53
N LEU A 373 6.62 2.34 15.92
CA LEU A 373 8.00 2.40 16.41
C LEU A 373 8.17 1.58 17.70
N ALA A 374 7.24 1.69 18.64
CA ALA A 374 7.25 0.93 19.87
C ALA A 374 7.17 -0.58 19.60
N LEU A 375 6.23 -1.02 18.73
CA LEU A 375 6.13 -2.42 18.32
C LEU A 375 7.39 -2.91 17.58
N THR A 376 8.01 -2.07 16.73
CA THR A 376 9.27 -2.39 16.05
C THR A 376 10.40 -2.60 17.06
N THR A 377 10.44 -1.76 18.09
CA THR A 377 11.43 -1.88 19.18
C THR A 377 11.22 -3.14 19.99
N LEU A 378 9.95 -3.47 20.29
CA LEU A 378 9.59 -4.72 20.95
C LEU A 378 10.00 -5.93 20.09
N ALA A 379 9.69 -5.93 18.79
CA ALA A 379 10.09 -7.00 17.87
C ALA A 379 11.61 -7.23 17.89
N GLY A 380 12.40 -6.16 17.84
CA GLY A 380 13.85 -6.25 17.89
C GLY A 380 14.41 -6.77 19.23
N ARG A 381 13.74 -6.48 20.35
CA ARG A 381 14.11 -7.05 21.67
C ARG A 381 13.84 -8.55 21.71
N LEU A 382 12.67 -8.95 21.24
CA LEU A 382 12.29 -10.36 21.19
C LEU A 382 13.19 -11.17 20.25
N ASP A 383 13.61 -10.62 19.11
CA ASP A 383 14.56 -11.28 18.20
C ASP A 383 15.95 -11.47 18.83
N LYS A 384 16.39 -10.53 19.68
CA LYS A 384 17.65 -10.67 20.43
C LYS A 384 17.55 -11.76 21.49
N GLN A 385 16.44 -11.84 22.23
CA GLN A 385 16.23 -12.88 23.25
C GLN A 385 16.23 -14.29 22.60
N GLU A 386 15.51 -14.45 21.49
CA GLU A 386 15.45 -15.72 20.76
C GLU A 386 16.82 -16.20 20.24
N LYS A 387 17.73 -15.26 19.92
CA LYS A 387 19.12 -15.60 19.54
C LYS A 387 20.01 -15.97 20.72
N LEU A 388 19.69 -15.57 21.93
CA LEU A 388 20.46 -15.85 23.14
C LEU A 388 20.08 -17.21 23.76
N GLU A 389 18.79 -17.58 23.72
CA GLU A 389 18.31 -18.86 24.28
C GLU A 389 18.90 -20.14 23.65
N PRO A 390 19.18 -20.27 22.34
CA PRO A 390 19.75 -21.49 21.78
C PRO A 390 21.20 -21.75 22.18
N SER A 391 21.97 -20.74 22.56
CA SER A 391 23.36 -20.91 22.96
C SER A 391 23.48 -21.49 24.37
N ASP A 392 22.57 -21.12 25.27
CA ASP A 392 22.61 -21.59 26.66
C ASP A 392 22.09 -23.02 26.80
N THR A 393 21.06 -23.40 26.02
CA THR A 393 20.54 -24.78 26.01
C THR A 393 21.54 -25.75 25.38
N LEU A 394 22.23 -25.37 24.31
CA LEU A 394 23.26 -26.19 23.67
C LEU A 394 24.52 -26.34 24.55
N ILE A 395 24.87 -25.31 25.30
CA ILE A 395 26.00 -25.36 26.26
C ILE A 395 25.63 -26.23 27.46
N ALA A 396 24.39 -26.08 27.99
CA ALA A 396 23.90 -26.92 29.09
C ALA A 396 23.82 -28.41 28.70
N THR A 397 23.35 -28.73 27.47
CA THR A 397 23.30 -30.10 26.95
C THR A 397 24.71 -30.68 26.75
N LYS A 398 25.65 -29.92 26.21
CA LYS A 398 27.05 -30.37 26.06
C LYS A 398 27.78 -30.55 27.40
N LEU A 399 27.48 -29.71 28.38
CA LEU A 399 28.05 -29.85 29.73
C LEU A 399 27.46 -31.06 30.47
N SER A 400 26.17 -31.39 30.24
CA SER A 400 25.55 -32.58 30.80
C SER A 400 26.05 -33.89 30.13
N GLU A 401 26.35 -33.84 28.83
CA GLU A 401 26.96 -35.00 28.10
C GLU A 401 28.44 -35.21 28.45
N GLN A 402 29.16 -34.17 28.89
CA GLN A 402 30.55 -34.31 29.35
C GLN A 402 30.69 -34.72 30.84
N ALA A 403 29.57 -34.67 31.57
CA ALA A 403 29.53 -35.03 32.99
C ALA A 403 29.05 -36.49 33.25
N CYS A 404 28.69 -37.23 32.20
CA CYS A 404 28.46 -38.67 32.20
C CYS A 404 29.62 -39.44 31.57
#